data_bd3d864a118ee8c00e0d28c50eed1efe
#
_entry.id   bd3d864a118ee8c00e0d28c50eed1efe
#
_cell.length_a   1.000
_cell.length_b   1.000
_cell.length_c   1.000
_cell.angle_alpha   90.00
_cell.angle_beta   90.00
_cell.angle_gamma   90.00
#
_symmetry.space_group_name_H-M   'P 1'
#
loop_
_entity.id
_entity.type
_entity.pdbx_description
1 polymer ?
#
loop_
_entity_poly.entity_id
_entity_poly.type
_entity_poly.pdbx_seq_one_letter_code
_entity_poly.pdbx_strand_id
1 'polypeptide(L)'
;MNERTTPSVLNTFRFITRITLLMGLLTGCTAPIELRPTPSAPPAATQRPTSLPSQTPSVPPPKSATALKTSTLQSTTPQGTGAPQGTGTPQGTGTSASIAGLKKIDHFIFIIQENRSFDSYFGTYPGADGIPAGVCLKDPMGGPCVTPYHDISPINRGGPHGWPDAWTDIDNGLMDGFMKATSNGVYTSLTAPCRPPYVLCPPGKDPRDVMGYHDFHEIPNYWNYARLYVLQDHMFESVASYTLPSHLYMLAAQSGGYVGYHQPVPKAFNFPEITELLRNGQISWKYYVTSGLLPDTEDNEVVGSQSQKSQRPETFSFVNPLPRFPLVASRPSQFSRLVDTSQFYIDAADGTLPQVAWVVPSAPVSEHPPADIRLGMEYVTGLVDAVMKSPQWYSSAIFIAWDDWGGFYDHVAPPRVDVYGYGIRVPGLVISPYARENFIDHNTYSFDSWLRTIEERFDVHAMTERDTYASDELADFDFSQQPRPAIVLAASPLGSPYPQPAQPINHFNP
;
A
#
# COMPACT_ATOMS: atom_id res chain seq x y z
N MET A 1 68.85 -35.88 16.00
CA MET A 1 68.09 -37.13 16.25
C MET A 1 66.78 -36.92 15.56
N ASN A 2 66.73 -37.31 14.36
CA ASN A 2 66.02 -38.51 13.81
C ASN A 2 64.50 -38.35 13.88
N GLU A 3 63.72 -38.46 12.87
CA GLU A 3 63.80 -38.87 11.46
C GLU A 3 62.36 -38.71 10.93
N ARG A 4 62.15 -38.16 9.73
CA ARG A 4 61.60 -38.77 8.51
C ARG A 4 60.27 -39.53 8.76
N THR A 5 59.23 -39.38 7.99
CA THR A 5 59.08 -39.57 6.53
C THR A 5 57.68 -39.22 6.05
N THR A 6 57.56 -38.63 4.89
CA THR A 6 56.44 -38.75 3.93
C THR A 6 56.57 -40.09 3.17
N PRO A 7 55.69 -40.59 2.25
CA PRO A 7 54.71 -39.88 1.41
C PRO A 7 53.41 -40.68 1.04
N SER A 8 52.62 -40.05 0.14
CA SER A 8 51.83 -40.63 -1.01
C SER A 8 50.46 -41.25 -0.67
N VAL A 9 49.41 -41.29 -1.47
CA VAL A 9 49.21 -41.35 -2.92
C VAL A 9 47.76 -41.01 -3.25
N LEU A 10 47.56 -40.35 -4.35
CA LEU A 10 46.39 -40.25 -5.23
C LEU A 10 45.42 -41.45 -5.17
N ASN A 11 44.10 -41.19 -5.17
CA ASN A 11 43.18 -42.05 -5.89
C ASN A 11 41.96 -41.30 -6.44
N THR A 12 42.00 -41.18 -7.74
CA THR A 12 40.93 -40.74 -8.64
C THR A 12 39.97 -41.92 -8.84
N PHE A 13 38.69 -41.74 -8.50
CA PHE A 13 37.65 -42.67 -8.93
C PHE A 13 36.64 -41.95 -9.84
N ARG A 14 36.74 -42.29 -11.15
CA ARG A 14 35.69 -42.03 -12.15
C ARG A 14 34.59 -43.09 -11.97
N PHE A 15 33.34 -42.66 -11.79
CA PHE A 15 32.17 -43.51 -11.98
C PHE A 15 31.46 -43.12 -13.28
N ILE A 16 31.57 -44.04 -14.26
CA ILE A 16 30.76 -44.05 -15.48
C ILE A 16 29.56 -44.93 -15.18
N THR A 17 28.37 -44.39 -15.23
CA THR A 17 27.11 -45.18 -15.17
C THR A 17 26.48 -45.20 -16.55
N ARG A 18 26.37 -46.40 -17.10
CA ARG A 18 25.71 -46.76 -18.36
C ARG A 18 24.20 -46.61 -18.20
N ILE A 19 23.55 -45.90 -19.11
CA ILE A 19 22.12 -45.97 -19.32
C ILE A 19 21.81 -47.05 -20.32
N THR A 20 21.09 -48.08 -19.87
CA THR A 20 20.60 -49.15 -20.73
C THR A 20 19.19 -48.77 -21.24
N LEU A 21 19.09 -48.68 -22.54
CA LEU A 21 17.87 -48.42 -23.30
C LEU A 21 17.01 -49.71 -23.35
N LEU A 22 15.80 -49.69 -22.82
CA LEU A 22 14.85 -50.80 -23.00
C LEU A 22 13.74 -50.35 -23.96
N MET A 23 13.80 -50.80 -25.20
CA MET A 23 12.73 -50.72 -26.18
C MET A 23 11.69 -51.80 -25.88
N GLY A 24 10.47 -51.43 -25.54
CA GLY A 24 9.32 -52.33 -25.53
C GLY A 24 8.36 -51.95 -26.66
N LEU A 25 8.28 -52.83 -27.62
CA LEU A 25 7.26 -52.79 -28.70
C LEU A 25 5.87 -53.04 -28.11
N LEU A 26 4.92 -52.14 -28.38
CA LEU A 26 3.51 -52.44 -28.37
C LEU A 26 2.88 -51.89 -29.65
N THR A 27 2.56 -52.82 -30.53
CA THR A 27 1.71 -52.67 -31.72
C THR A 27 0.26 -52.64 -31.27
N GLY A 28 -0.54 -51.76 -31.82
CA GLY A 28 -2.00 -51.90 -31.72
C GLY A 28 -2.84 -50.68 -32.10
N CYS A 29 -3.40 -50.74 -33.29
CA CYS A 29 -4.64 -50.11 -33.74
C CYS A 29 -4.69 -48.60 -33.90
N THR A 30 -4.40 -48.15 -35.10
CA THR A 30 -4.86 -46.91 -35.68
C THR A 30 -6.28 -47.11 -36.27
N ALA A 31 -7.29 -46.38 -35.75
CA ALA A 31 -8.53 -46.12 -36.46
C ALA A 31 -8.51 -44.66 -36.95
N PRO A 32 -8.96 -44.37 -38.15
CA PRO A 32 -8.98 -43.03 -38.70
C PRO A 32 -10.12 -42.20 -38.10
N ILE A 33 -9.80 -40.99 -37.66
CA ILE A 33 -10.81 -40.00 -37.27
C ILE A 33 -11.32 -39.33 -38.52
N GLU A 34 -12.58 -39.60 -38.85
CA GLU A 34 -13.32 -38.84 -39.86
C GLU A 34 -13.62 -37.42 -39.37
N LEU A 35 -13.09 -36.45 -40.09
CA LEU A 35 -13.43 -35.03 -39.93
C LEU A 35 -14.84 -34.80 -40.50
N ARG A 36 -15.81 -34.54 -39.64
CA ARG A 36 -17.12 -34.00 -40.04
C ARG A 36 -16.96 -32.53 -40.47
N PRO A 37 -17.58 -32.14 -41.60
CA PRO A 37 -17.57 -30.74 -42.00
C PRO A 37 -18.51 -29.90 -41.11
N THR A 38 -18.03 -28.74 -40.73
CA THR A 38 -18.76 -27.67 -40.04
C THR A 38 -19.89 -27.14 -40.97
N PRO A 39 -21.08 -26.87 -40.45
CA PRO A 39 -22.13 -26.25 -41.25
C PRO A 39 -21.80 -24.77 -41.50
N SER A 40 -21.93 -24.39 -42.76
CA SER A 40 -21.81 -23.02 -43.25
C SER A 40 -22.92 -22.11 -42.68
N ALA A 41 -22.55 -20.93 -42.23
CA ALA A 41 -23.45 -19.87 -41.81
C ALA A 41 -24.24 -19.31 -42.99
N PRO A 42 -25.53 -18.92 -42.80
CA PRO A 42 -26.33 -18.29 -43.85
C PRO A 42 -25.86 -16.82 -44.08
N PRO A 43 -26.11 -16.28 -45.28
CA PRO A 43 -25.65 -14.94 -45.65
C PRO A 43 -26.41 -13.84 -44.90
N ALA A 44 -25.67 -12.84 -44.46
CA ALA A 44 -26.19 -11.65 -43.79
C ALA A 44 -27.06 -10.81 -44.74
N ALA A 45 -28.27 -10.53 -44.29
CA ALA A 45 -29.18 -9.60 -44.97
C ALA A 45 -28.73 -8.15 -44.68
N THR A 46 -28.42 -7.44 -45.74
CA THR A 46 -28.13 -6.01 -45.76
C THR A 46 -29.40 -5.22 -45.43
N GLN A 47 -29.45 -4.60 -44.26
CA GLN A 47 -30.43 -3.56 -43.98
C GLN A 47 -29.70 -2.22 -43.73
N ARG A 48 -30.08 -1.26 -44.54
CA ARG A 48 -29.68 0.15 -44.55
C ARG A 48 -30.30 0.85 -43.34
N PRO A 49 -29.55 1.62 -42.53
CA PRO A 49 -30.16 2.38 -41.46
C PRO A 49 -30.84 3.63 -41.97
N THR A 50 -32.11 3.79 -41.69
CA THR A 50 -32.87 5.03 -41.81
C THR A 50 -32.49 5.93 -40.62
N SER A 51 -32.06 7.10 -40.94
CA SER A 51 -31.73 8.20 -39.99
C SER A 51 -32.99 8.68 -39.27
N LEU A 52 -33.00 8.67 -37.95
CA LEU A 52 -33.90 9.46 -37.13
C LEU A 52 -33.18 10.71 -36.59
N PRO A 53 -33.87 11.84 -36.52
CA PRO A 53 -33.21 13.11 -36.10
C PRO A 53 -32.94 13.17 -34.63
N SER A 54 -31.71 13.58 -34.29
CA SER A 54 -31.25 13.91 -32.95
C SER A 54 -32.02 15.15 -32.44
N GLN A 55 -32.77 14.97 -31.35
CA GLN A 55 -33.24 16.08 -30.52
C GLN A 55 -32.33 16.17 -29.30
N THR A 56 -31.51 17.18 -29.28
CA THR A 56 -30.79 17.65 -28.08
C THR A 56 -31.77 18.41 -27.19
N PRO A 57 -31.88 18.10 -25.89
CA PRO A 57 -32.57 18.96 -24.96
C PRO A 57 -31.65 20.15 -24.62
N SER A 58 -32.10 21.34 -24.99
CA SER A 58 -31.49 22.60 -24.59
C SER A 58 -31.83 22.89 -23.11
N VAL A 59 -30.80 23.05 -22.28
CA VAL A 59 -30.91 23.56 -20.92
C VAL A 59 -30.96 25.09 -21.01
N PRO A 60 -31.96 25.75 -20.38
CA PRO A 60 -32.01 27.21 -20.39
C PRO A 60 -30.98 27.82 -19.39
N PRO A 61 -30.44 29.02 -19.68
CA PRO A 61 -29.48 29.65 -18.79
C PRO A 61 -30.15 30.20 -17.51
N PRO A 62 -29.41 30.29 -16.39
CA PRO A 62 -29.93 30.77 -15.12
C PRO A 62 -30.26 32.28 -15.21
N LYS A 63 -31.43 32.62 -14.70
CA LYS A 63 -31.90 34.02 -14.64
C LYS A 63 -31.11 34.81 -13.60
N SER A 64 -30.68 36.02 -14.00
CA SER A 64 -30.07 37.05 -13.13
C SER A 64 -30.75 37.24 -11.82
N ALA A 65 -29.99 37.23 -10.72
CA ALA A 65 -30.44 37.62 -9.41
C ALA A 65 -30.62 39.14 -9.31
N THR A 66 -31.79 39.53 -8.98
CA THR A 66 -32.19 40.95 -8.68
C THR A 66 -31.66 41.30 -7.28
N ALA A 67 -30.98 42.44 -7.20
CA ALA A 67 -30.49 43.03 -5.96
C ALA A 67 -31.67 43.34 -4.98
N LEU A 68 -31.60 42.84 -3.78
CA LEU A 68 -32.50 43.23 -2.68
C LEU A 68 -31.77 44.12 -1.68
N LYS A 69 -32.45 45.18 -1.33
CA LYS A 69 -32.01 46.31 -0.52
C LYS A 69 -31.66 45.92 0.91
N THR A 70 -30.62 46.55 1.42
CA THR A 70 -30.19 46.67 2.81
C THR A 70 -31.32 47.17 3.72
N SER A 71 -31.64 46.45 4.77
CA SER A 71 -32.31 46.98 5.94
C SER A 71 -31.58 46.54 7.20
N THR A 72 -31.08 47.52 7.90
CA THR A 72 -30.43 47.44 9.22
C THR A 72 -31.45 47.00 10.26
N LEU A 73 -31.16 45.95 11.04
CA LEU A 73 -31.80 45.69 12.31
C LEU A 73 -30.76 45.23 13.34
N GLN A 74 -30.93 45.82 14.51
CA GLN A 74 -30.02 45.79 15.64
C GLN A 74 -29.87 44.43 16.33
N SER A 75 -28.72 44.26 16.90
CA SER A 75 -28.19 43.27 17.80
C SER A 75 -29.14 42.87 18.97
N THR A 76 -29.31 41.57 19.15
CA THR A 76 -29.38 40.94 20.48
C THR A 76 -28.72 39.56 20.40
N THR A 77 -27.67 39.39 21.20
CA THR A 77 -26.92 38.16 21.40
C THR A 77 -27.71 37.16 22.23
N PRO A 78 -27.65 35.87 21.88
CA PRO A 78 -27.44 34.85 22.90
C PRO A 78 -26.18 34.04 22.62
N GLN A 79 -25.39 33.82 23.66
CA GLN A 79 -24.27 32.90 23.69
C GLN A 79 -24.74 31.51 23.33
N GLY A 80 -24.09 30.92 22.33
CA GLY A 80 -24.21 29.51 21.94
C GLY A 80 -22.87 29.02 21.44
N THR A 81 -22.38 28.04 22.10
CA THR A 81 -21.17 27.24 21.93
C THR A 81 -20.67 27.12 20.47
N GLY A 82 -19.47 27.64 20.23
CA GLY A 82 -18.80 27.61 18.94
C GLY A 82 -18.27 26.23 18.60
N ALA A 83 -18.58 25.79 17.40
CA ALA A 83 -17.80 24.76 16.75
C ALA A 83 -16.43 25.32 16.32
N PRO A 84 -15.33 24.60 16.44
CA PRO A 84 -14.04 25.09 16.02
C PRO A 84 -13.97 25.12 14.50
N GLN A 85 -13.87 26.32 13.93
CA GLN A 85 -13.33 26.48 12.59
C GLN A 85 -11.81 26.23 12.67
N GLY A 86 -11.40 25.07 12.20
CA GLY A 86 -9.98 24.76 12.01
C GLY A 86 -9.40 25.61 10.87
N THR A 87 -8.92 26.79 11.20
CA THR A 87 -7.89 27.43 10.37
C THR A 87 -6.60 26.69 10.66
N GLY A 88 -6.26 25.72 9.79
CA GLY A 88 -5.01 24.99 9.88
C GLY A 88 -3.85 25.97 9.75
N THR A 89 -3.21 26.26 10.87
CA THR A 89 -1.88 26.82 10.89
C THR A 89 -0.94 25.75 10.29
N PRO A 90 0.03 26.12 9.41
CA PRO A 90 1.01 25.16 8.93
C PRO A 90 1.71 24.53 10.12
N GLN A 91 1.52 23.23 10.34
CA GLN A 91 2.21 22.50 11.38
C GLN A 91 3.66 22.25 10.94
N GLY A 92 4.58 22.84 11.67
CA GLY A 92 5.92 22.40 11.84
C GLY A 92 6.84 22.32 10.63
N THR A 93 7.40 23.47 10.20
CA THR A 93 8.73 23.44 9.59
C THR A 93 9.70 22.98 10.66
N GLY A 94 10.39 21.84 10.41
CA GLY A 94 11.41 21.32 11.31
C GLY A 94 12.39 22.41 11.75
N THR A 95 12.91 22.33 12.96
CA THR A 95 13.92 23.28 13.41
C THR A 95 15.14 23.19 12.50
N SER A 96 15.90 24.29 12.35
CA SER A 96 17.16 24.28 11.57
C SER A 96 18.13 23.17 12.00
N ALA A 97 18.05 22.73 13.26
CA ALA A 97 18.84 21.61 13.77
C ALA A 97 18.34 20.26 13.26
N SER A 98 17.02 20.06 13.15
CA SER A 98 16.43 18.82 12.62
C SER A 98 16.70 18.68 11.12
N ILE A 99 16.56 19.76 10.34
CA ILE A 99 16.89 19.77 8.91
C ILE A 99 18.40 19.51 8.71
N ALA A 100 19.27 20.09 9.54
CA ALA A 100 20.71 19.79 9.51
C ALA A 100 20.98 18.32 9.86
N GLY A 101 20.21 17.74 10.78
CA GLY A 101 20.28 16.35 11.17
C GLY A 101 19.87 15.39 10.04
N LEU A 102 18.88 15.77 9.23
CA LEU A 102 18.40 14.99 8.11
C LEU A 102 19.51 14.67 7.09
N LYS A 103 20.54 15.48 7.01
CA LYS A 103 21.74 15.23 6.19
C LYS A 103 22.53 13.98 6.58
N LYS A 104 22.23 13.37 7.74
CA LYS A 104 22.80 12.06 8.13
C LYS A 104 22.15 10.89 7.39
N ILE A 105 20.98 11.13 6.78
CA ILE A 105 20.26 10.13 5.98
C ILE A 105 20.61 10.36 4.50
N ASP A 106 21.27 9.39 3.91
CA ASP A 106 21.61 9.39 2.48
C ASP A 106 20.70 8.48 1.65
N HIS A 107 19.98 7.54 2.30
CA HIS A 107 19.17 6.54 1.66
C HIS A 107 17.76 6.52 2.27
N PHE A 108 16.78 6.90 1.46
CA PHE A 108 15.34 6.83 1.77
C PHE A 108 14.77 5.62 1.06
N ILE A 109 14.22 4.67 1.81
CA ILE A 109 13.67 3.43 1.30
C ILE A 109 12.18 3.39 1.67
N PHE A 110 11.32 3.49 0.67
CA PHE A 110 9.87 3.41 0.82
C PHE A 110 9.40 2.02 0.41
N ILE A 111 8.89 1.25 1.36
CA ILE A 111 8.31 -0.08 1.16
C ILE A 111 6.80 0.08 1.23
N ILE A 112 6.12 -0.19 0.13
CA ILE A 112 4.68 -0.03 0.01
C ILE A 112 4.05 -1.42 -0.02
N GLN A 113 3.12 -1.67 0.90
CA GLN A 113 2.27 -2.84 0.94
C GLN A 113 0.84 -2.45 0.54
N GLU A 114 -0.08 -3.40 0.56
CA GLU A 114 -1.41 -3.18 0.01
C GLU A 114 -2.52 -3.46 1.01
N ASN A 115 -3.47 -2.51 1.02
CA ASN A 115 -4.82 -2.68 1.49
C ASN A 115 -4.96 -3.05 2.97
N ARG A 116 -4.51 -2.16 3.88
CA ARG A 116 -4.82 -2.27 5.31
C ARG A 116 -5.05 -0.91 5.95
N SER A 117 -6.15 -0.80 6.70
CA SER A 117 -6.35 0.37 7.57
C SER A 117 -5.43 0.30 8.79
N PHE A 118 -5.22 1.44 9.44
CA PHE A 118 -4.48 1.48 10.70
C PHE A 118 -5.13 0.59 11.76
N ASP A 119 -6.44 0.71 11.96
CA ASP A 119 -7.16 -0.08 12.96
C ASP A 119 -7.09 -1.58 12.69
N SER A 120 -7.01 -1.99 11.43
CA SER A 120 -6.93 -3.42 11.10
C SER A 120 -5.62 -4.08 11.52
N TYR A 121 -4.52 -3.31 11.73
CA TYR A 121 -3.21 -3.83 12.11
C TYR A 121 -2.70 -3.32 13.46
N PHE A 122 -3.03 -2.10 13.83
CA PHE A 122 -2.56 -1.45 15.05
C PHE A 122 -3.66 -0.87 15.92
N GLY A 123 -4.93 -1.15 15.58
CA GLY A 123 -6.07 -0.64 16.33
C GLY A 123 -6.14 -1.08 17.80
N THR A 124 -5.35 -2.10 18.18
CA THR A 124 -5.20 -2.53 19.56
C THR A 124 -3.78 -2.30 20.12
N TYR A 125 -2.94 -1.57 19.38
CA TYR A 125 -1.56 -1.30 19.82
C TYR A 125 -1.57 -0.35 21.03
N PRO A 126 -0.89 -0.70 22.13
CA PRO A 126 -0.94 0.09 23.37
C PRO A 126 -0.39 1.51 23.18
N GLY A 127 -1.19 2.52 23.48
CA GLY A 127 -0.82 3.93 23.40
C GLY A 127 -1.06 4.60 22.06
N ALA A 128 -1.41 3.85 21.03
CA ALA A 128 -1.85 4.43 19.76
C ALA A 128 -3.30 4.94 19.83
N ASP A 129 -3.66 5.84 18.93
CA ASP A 129 -5.06 6.22 18.68
C ASP A 129 -5.76 5.07 17.94
N GLY A 130 -6.05 4.02 18.71
CA GLY A 130 -6.63 2.77 18.23
C GLY A 130 -8.12 2.68 18.47
N ILE A 131 -8.70 1.51 18.18
CA ILE A 131 -10.13 1.24 18.20
C ILE A 131 -10.76 1.66 19.54
N PRO A 132 -11.70 2.62 19.56
CA PRO A 132 -12.34 3.06 20.80
C PRO A 132 -13.17 1.95 21.45
N ALA A 133 -13.18 1.93 22.77
CA ALA A 133 -14.02 0.98 23.50
C ALA A 133 -15.51 1.19 23.17
N GLY A 134 -16.22 0.09 22.90
CA GLY A 134 -17.65 0.11 22.66
C GLY A 134 -18.08 0.46 21.23
N VAL A 135 -17.16 0.55 20.30
CA VAL A 135 -17.49 0.65 18.86
C VAL A 135 -18.40 -0.51 18.46
N CYS A 136 -19.48 -0.17 17.78
CA CYS A 136 -20.47 -1.13 17.32
C CYS A 136 -21.20 -0.58 16.11
N LEU A 137 -20.89 -1.06 14.90
CA LEU A 137 -21.49 -0.59 13.66
C LEU A 137 -22.76 -1.37 13.33
N LYS A 138 -23.71 -0.71 12.69
CA LYS A 138 -24.97 -1.34 12.27
C LYS A 138 -24.71 -2.44 11.25
N ASP A 139 -25.17 -3.66 11.53
CA ASP A 139 -25.14 -4.76 10.58
C ASP A 139 -26.10 -4.51 9.41
N PRO A 140 -25.61 -4.36 8.17
CA PRO A 140 -26.49 -4.16 7.00
C PRO A 140 -27.36 -5.38 6.69
N MET A 141 -26.95 -6.58 7.16
CA MET A 141 -27.72 -7.81 7.02
C MET A 141 -28.85 -7.93 8.06
N GLY A 142 -28.96 -7.00 8.98
CA GLY A 142 -29.90 -7.00 10.09
C GLY A 142 -29.39 -7.84 11.26
N GLY A 143 -29.81 -7.48 12.45
CA GLY A 143 -29.37 -8.11 13.69
C GLY A 143 -28.75 -7.12 14.67
N PRO A 144 -28.01 -7.59 15.69
CA PRO A 144 -27.26 -6.72 16.58
C PRO A 144 -26.14 -6.02 15.81
N CYS A 145 -25.69 -4.87 16.31
CA CYS A 145 -24.53 -4.20 15.74
C CYS A 145 -23.26 -5.08 15.87
N VAL A 146 -22.30 -4.86 14.99
CA VAL A 146 -21.04 -5.61 14.91
C VAL A 146 -19.93 -4.79 15.53
N THR A 147 -19.21 -5.37 16.48
CA THR A 147 -18.00 -4.81 17.07
C THR A 147 -16.78 -5.26 16.31
N PRO A 148 -15.69 -4.47 16.26
CA PRO A 148 -14.40 -4.98 15.79
C PRO A 148 -14.00 -6.26 16.54
N TYR A 149 -13.42 -7.22 15.85
CA TYR A 149 -13.06 -8.52 16.41
C TYR A 149 -11.65 -8.93 15.99
N HIS A 150 -10.98 -9.72 16.86
CA HIS A 150 -9.68 -10.27 16.54
C HIS A 150 -9.83 -11.37 15.47
N ASP A 151 -9.31 -11.10 14.28
CA ASP A 151 -9.27 -12.07 13.18
C ASP A 151 -7.95 -12.85 13.24
N ILE A 152 -8.03 -14.12 13.64
CA ILE A 152 -6.88 -15.01 13.69
C ILE A 152 -6.55 -15.66 12.33
N SER A 153 -7.37 -15.40 11.32
CA SER A 153 -7.12 -15.90 9.95
C SER A 153 -6.07 -15.04 9.26
N PRO A 154 -5.00 -15.62 8.74
CA PRO A 154 -4.03 -14.83 7.97
C PRO A 154 -4.55 -14.43 6.58
N ILE A 155 -5.72 -14.90 6.23
CA ILE A 155 -6.39 -14.63 4.94
C ILE A 155 -7.75 -14.04 5.25
N ASN A 156 -7.93 -12.79 4.94
CA ASN A 156 -9.21 -12.10 4.98
C ASN A 156 -9.49 -11.40 3.64
N ARG A 157 -10.60 -10.70 3.54
CA ARG A 157 -11.11 -10.26 2.24
C ARG A 157 -11.24 -8.76 2.07
N GLY A 158 -11.17 -8.01 3.13
CA GLY A 158 -11.40 -6.58 3.06
C GLY A 158 -12.77 -6.22 2.48
N GLY A 159 -12.89 -5.02 2.00
CA GLY A 159 -14.07 -4.46 1.34
C GLY A 159 -13.72 -3.79 0.01
N PRO A 160 -14.73 -3.27 -0.71
CA PRO A 160 -14.49 -2.39 -1.83
C PRO A 160 -13.80 -1.12 -1.32
N HIS A 161 -12.87 -0.61 -2.11
CA HIS A 161 -12.00 0.50 -1.69
C HIS A 161 -11.75 1.53 -2.81
N GLY A 162 -12.69 1.63 -3.73
CA GLY A 162 -12.66 2.68 -4.73
C GLY A 162 -13.14 4.03 -4.17
N TRP A 163 -13.03 5.08 -5.00
CA TRP A 163 -13.44 6.44 -4.65
C TRP A 163 -14.85 6.56 -4.03
N PRO A 164 -15.92 5.91 -4.55
CA PRO A 164 -17.24 6.03 -3.93
C PRO A 164 -17.35 5.25 -2.62
N ASP A 165 -16.58 4.17 -2.49
CA ASP A 165 -16.59 3.32 -1.31
C ASP A 165 -15.98 4.06 -0.13
N ALA A 166 -14.83 4.73 -0.34
CA ALA A 166 -14.20 5.57 0.65
C ALA A 166 -15.16 6.61 1.25
N TRP A 167 -15.92 7.31 0.40
CA TRP A 167 -16.90 8.29 0.88
C TRP A 167 -18.11 7.66 1.58
N THR A 168 -18.44 6.41 1.20
CA THR A 168 -19.47 5.63 1.91
C THR A 168 -18.97 5.24 3.30
N ASP A 169 -17.71 4.78 3.40
CA ASP A 169 -17.06 4.37 4.64
C ASP A 169 -16.91 5.53 5.61
N ILE A 170 -16.43 6.67 5.09
CA ILE A 170 -16.24 7.90 5.87
C ILE A 170 -17.57 8.49 6.37
N ASP A 171 -18.65 8.36 5.61
CA ASP A 171 -20.01 8.90 5.88
C ASP A 171 -20.00 10.27 6.61
N ASN A 172 -19.42 11.27 5.97
CA ASN A 172 -19.28 12.63 6.51
C ASN A 172 -18.51 12.71 7.84
N GLY A 173 -17.65 11.75 8.13
CA GLY A 173 -16.83 11.66 9.33
C GLY A 173 -17.42 10.80 10.44
N LEU A 174 -18.53 10.10 10.19
CA LEU A 174 -19.10 9.13 11.14
C LEU A 174 -18.33 7.82 11.18
N MET A 175 -17.57 7.50 10.14
CA MET A 175 -16.75 6.29 10.01
C MET A 175 -17.58 5.01 10.25
N ASP A 176 -18.78 4.92 9.72
CA ASP A 176 -19.72 3.83 9.99
C ASP A 176 -20.24 3.12 8.73
N GLY A 177 -19.71 3.47 7.55
CA GLY A 177 -20.17 2.97 6.27
C GLY A 177 -19.52 1.68 5.77
N PHE A 178 -18.45 1.17 6.36
CA PHE A 178 -17.60 0.07 5.87
C PHE A 178 -18.38 -1.21 5.50
N MET A 179 -19.19 -1.72 6.42
CA MET A 179 -20.04 -2.88 6.12
C MET A 179 -21.13 -2.56 5.10
N LYS A 180 -21.60 -1.31 5.03
CA LYS A 180 -22.61 -0.87 4.05
C LYS A 180 -22.00 -0.82 2.64
N ALA A 181 -20.78 -0.28 2.47
CA ALA A 181 -20.07 -0.30 1.20
C ALA A 181 -19.89 -1.74 0.71
N THR A 182 -19.42 -2.61 1.59
CA THR A 182 -19.25 -4.04 1.30
C THR A 182 -20.56 -4.74 0.94
N SER A 183 -21.69 -4.41 1.57
CA SER A 183 -22.99 -5.03 1.30
C SER A 183 -23.67 -4.54 0.02
N ASN A 184 -23.37 -3.32 -0.42
CA ASN A 184 -23.90 -2.73 -1.65
C ASN A 184 -23.28 -3.33 -2.92
N GLY A 185 -22.16 -4.02 -2.79
CA GLY A 185 -21.45 -4.70 -3.87
C GLY A 185 -22.07 -6.06 -4.24
N VAL A 186 -21.25 -6.97 -4.71
CA VAL A 186 -21.60 -8.29 -5.27
C VAL A 186 -22.12 -9.30 -4.23
N TYR A 187 -22.27 -8.90 -2.97
CA TYR A 187 -22.49 -9.80 -1.81
C TYR A 187 -23.94 -10.20 -1.52
N THR A 188 -24.90 -9.84 -2.34
CA THR A 188 -26.34 -10.02 -2.07
C THR A 188 -26.85 -11.47 -2.06
N SER A 189 -26.01 -12.48 -2.22
CA SER A 189 -26.43 -13.89 -2.30
C SER A 189 -25.91 -14.79 -1.17
N LEU A 190 -25.75 -14.28 0.02
CA LEU A 190 -25.27 -15.08 1.15
C LEU A 190 -26.37 -15.95 1.76
N THR A 191 -26.17 -17.25 1.73
CA THR A 191 -27.10 -18.23 2.32
C THR A 191 -26.73 -18.66 3.74
N ALA A 192 -25.55 -18.25 4.26
CA ALA A 192 -25.15 -18.53 5.64
C ALA A 192 -24.21 -17.44 6.16
N PRO A 193 -24.44 -16.90 7.37
CA PRO A 193 -23.52 -15.98 8.00
C PRO A 193 -22.24 -16.70 8.42
N CYS A 194 -21.11 -16.19 7.99
CA CYS A 194 -19.84 -16.54 8.57
C CYS A 194 -19.72 -15.90 9.96
N ARG A 195 -19.26 -16.60 10.97
CA ARG A 195 -19.05 -16.05 12.32
C ARG A 195 -17.77 -16.62 12.93
N PRO A 196 -17.11 -15.87 13.80
CA PRO A 196 -15.95 -16.37 14.53
C PRO A 196 -16.21 -17.68 15.27
N PRO A 197 -15.23 -18.60 15.30
CA PRO A 197 -13.94 -18.58 14.63
C PRO A 197 -14.03 -18.91 13.14
N TYR A 198 -13.61 -18.02 12.28
CA TYR A 198 -13.85 -18.03 10.83
C TYR A 198 -12.99 -19.00 10.02
N VAL A 199 -12.73 -20.13 10.46
CA VAL A 199 -11.80 -21.09 9.81
C VAL A 199 -12.21 -21.47 8.39
N LEU A 200 -13.43 -21.18 7.92
CA LEU A 200 -13.94 -21.68 6.65
C LEU A 200 -14.89 -20.73 5.90
N CYS A 201 -14.86 -19.44 6.16
CA CYS A 201 -15.69 -18.53 5.37
C CYS A 201 -15.22 -18.47 3.92
N PRO A 202 -16.14 -18.68 2.94
CA PRO A 202 -15.77 -18.40 1.57
C PRO A 202 -15.41 -16.95 1.45
N PRO A 203 -14.30 -16.66 0.81
CA PRO A 203 -13.77 -15.34 0.69
C PRO A 203 -14.74 -14.32 0.09
N GLY A 204 -14.77 -13.14 0.71
CA GLY A 204 -15.49 -11.99 0.20
C GLY A 204 -17.02 -12.10 0.23
N LYS A 205 -17.58 -12.78 1.23
CA LYS A 205 -19.02 -12.98 1.32
C LYS A 205 -19.69 -12.48 2.59
N ASP A 206 -18.93 -12.08 3.58
CA ASP A 206 -19.49 -11.50 4.78
C ASP A 206 -19.07 -10.03 4.91
N PRO A 207 -19.99 -9.06 4.88
CA PRO A 207 -19.63 -7.65 5.05
C PRO A 207 -18.97 -7.34 6.39
N ARG A 208 -19.04 -8.26 7.35
CA ARG A 208 -18.39 -8.11 8.65
C ARG A 208 -16.89 -8.38 8.63
N ASP A 209 -16.36 -9.00 7.56
CA ASP A 209 -14.92 -9.27 7.41
C ASP A 209 -14.08 -7.98 7.53
N VAL A 210 -14.64 -6.83 7.12
CA VAL A 210 -13.98 -5.53 7.23
C VAL A 210 -13.78 -5.04 8.67
N MET A 211 -14.47 -5.64 9.65
CA MET A 211 -14.36 -5.32 11.07
C MET A 211 -13.29 -6.15 11.80
N GLY A 212 -12.62 -7.05 11.09
CA GLY A 212 -11.54 -7.88 11.64
C GLY A 212 -10.24 -7.09 11.78
N TYR A 213 -9.59 -7.22 12.94
CA TYR A 213 -8.24 -6.70 13.17
C TYR A 213 -7.26 -7.82 13.50
N HIS A 214 -5.99 -7.59 13.20
CA HIS A 214 -4.86 -8.45 13.57
C HIS A 214 -4.02 -7.77 14.64
N ASP A 215 -3.28 -8.55 15.41
CA ASP A 215 -2.36 -8.04 16.40
C ASP A 215 -0.97 -8.73 16.31
N PHE A 216 -0.18 -8.66 17.36
CA PHE A 216 1.16 -9.25 17.39
C PHE A 216 1.17 -10.78 17.19
N HIS A 217 0.03 -11.47 17.27
CA HIS A 217 -0.03 -12.91 17.06
C HIS A 217 0.08 -13.27 15.58
N GLU A 218 -0.54 -12.50 14.70
CA GLU A 218 -0.55 -12.72 13.25
C GLU A 218 0.57 -11.95 12.55
N ILE A 219 0.90 -10.72 13.03
CA ILE A 219 1.87 -9.81 12.41
C ILE A 219 2.99 -9.37 13.38
N PRO A 220 3.68 -10.32 14.07
CA PRO A 220 4.61 -10.01 15.15
C PRO A 220 5.75 -9.08 14.74
N ASN A 221 6.26 -9.16 13.52
CA ASN A 221 7.40 -8.34 13.10
C ASN A 221 7.01 -6.87 12.91
N TYR A 222 5.81 -6.57 12.40
CA TYR A 222 5.33 -5.19 12.33
C TYR A 222 5.18 -4.57 13.72
N TRP A 223 4.61 -5.32 14.68
CA TRP A 223 4.51 -4.88 16.07
C TRP A 223 5.88 -4.72 16.74
N ASN A 224 6.84 -5.59 16.40
CA ASN A 224 8.22 -5.42 16.87
C ASN A 224 8.88 -4.17 16.28
N TYR A 225 8.66 -3.85 14.99
CA TYR A 225 9.17 -2.61 14.42
C TYR A 225 8.55 -1.39 15.07
N ALA A 226 7.24 -1.37 15.32
CA ALA A 226 6.57 -0.30 16.05
C ALA A 226 7.17 -0.10 17.46
N ARG A 227 7.45 -1.20 18.18
CA ARG A 227 8.05 -1.16 19.52
C ARG A 227 9.53 -0.72 19.50
N LEU A 228 10.27 -1.10 18.48
CA LEU A 228 11.70 -0.82 18.38
C LEU A 228 11.99 0.54 17.77
N TYR A 229 11.07 1.10 17.02
CA TYR A 229 11.25 2.31 16.23
C TYR A 229 10.01 3.21 16.35
N VAL A 230 9.49 3.73 15.25
CA VAL A 230 8.36 4.66 15.23
C VAL A 230 7.13 4.00 14.61
N LEU A 231 5.99 4.21 15.25
CA LEU A 231 4.65 3.96 14.71
C LEU A 231 3.96 5.30 14.50
N GLN A 232 3.53 5.58 13.29
CA GLN A 232 2.72 6.74 12.94
C GLN A 232 1.25 6.33 12.99
N ASP A 233 0.51 6.78 13.98
CA ASP A 233 -0.90 6.40 14.14
C ASP A 233 -1.89 7.38 13.46
N HIS A 234 -1.36 8.41 12.82
CA HIS A 234 -2.09 9.34 11.96
C HIS A 234 -1.47 9.44 10.56
N MET A 235 -0.99 8.31 10.02
CA MET A 235 -0.63 8.19 8.60
C MET A 235 -1.91 7.94 7.79
N PHE A 236 -2.14 8.73 6.76
CA PHE A 236 -3.29 8.66 5.88
C PHE A 236 -2.85 8.36 4.45
N GLU A 237 -3.64 7.62 3.71
CA GLU A 237 -3.49 7.63 2.26
C GLU A 237 -3.71 9.06 1.72
N SER A 238 -3.02 9.42 0.64
CA SER A 238 -3.07 10.82 0.16
C SER A 238 -4.34 11.16 -0.60
N VAL A 239 -5.17 10.19 -0.94
CA VAL A 239 -6.44 10.38 -1.67
C VAL A 239 -7.41 9.27 -1.29
N ALA A 240 -8.66 9.59 -1.05
CA ALA A 240 -9.69 8.62 -0.68
C ALA A 240 -10.06 7.69 -1.86
N SER A 241 -9.14 6.80 -2.26
CA SER A 241 -9.30 5.95 -3.44
C SER A 241 -8.34 4.76 -3.40
N TYR A 242 -8.33 3.94 -4.42
CA TYR A 242 -7.58 2.69 -4.52
C TYR A 242 -6.12 2.90 -4.99
N THR A 243 -5.41 1.80 -5.20
CA THR A 243 -3.99 1.69 -5.48
C THR A 243 -3.43 2.70 -6.49
N LEU A 244 -3.99 2.81 -7.71
CA LEU A 244 -3.36 3.65 -8.73
C LEU A 244 -3.37 5.15 -8.40
N PRO A 245 -4.48 5.78 -7.98
CA PRO A 245 -4.44 7.16 -7.49
C PRO A 245 -3.45 7.35 -6.35
N SER A 246 -3.41 6.44 -5.38
CA SER A 246 -2.51 6.49 -4.23
C SER A 246 -1.04 6.47 -4.65
N HIS A 247 -0.64 5.55 -5.53
CA HIS A 247 0.72 5.49 -6.08
C HIS A 247 1.10 6.72 -6.91
N LEU A 248 0.13 7.37 -7.56
CA LEU A 248 0.39 8.64 -8.25
C LEU A 248 0.70 9.76 -7.25
N TYR A 249 -0.02 9.82 -6.12
CA TYR A 249 0.28 10.77 -5.06
C TYR A 249 1.65 10.53 -4.42
N MET A 250 2.07 9.27 -4.21
CA MET A 250 3.41 8.92 -3.71
C MET A 250 4.55 9.44 -4.61
N LEU A 251 4.29 9.64 -5.89
CA LEU A 251 5.29 10.05 -6.87
C LEU A 251 5.17 11.50 -7.30
N ALA A 252 3.99 12.11 -7.16
CA ALA A 252 3.70 13.38 -7.79
C ALA A 252 2.85 14.34 -6.93
N ALA A 253 2.46 13.95 -5.70
CA ALA A 253 1.53 14.69 -4.85
C ALA A 253 0.21 15.06 -5.56
N GLN A 254 -0.14 14.31 -6.59
CA GLN A 254 -1.37 14.46 -7.36
C GLN A 254 -1.63 13.24 -8.24
N SER A 255 -2.86 13.06 -8.66
CA SER A 255 -3.25 12.04 -9.65
C SER A 255 -3.68 12.64 -11.00
N GLY A 256 -3.53 13.95 -11.19
CA GLY A 256 -4.06 14.65 -12.37
C GLY A 256 -5.59 14.62 -12.46
N GLY A 257 -6.27 14.50 -11.31
CA GLY A 257 -7.73 14.38 -11.22
C GLY A 257 -8.26 12.97 -11.49
N TYR A 258 -7.39 11.99 -11.64
CA TYR A 258 -7.78 10.59 -11.78
C TYR A 258 -8.03 9.97 -10.40
N VAL A 259 -9.23 9.48 -10.18
CA VAL A 259 -9.64 8.78 -8.95
C VAL A 259 -10.25 7.41 -9.24
N GLY A 260 -10.07 6.88 -10.45
CA GLY A 260 -10.68 5.63 -10.88
C GLY A 260 -12.17 5.79 -11.19
N TYR A 261 -13.02 5.03 -10.59
CA TYR A 261 -14.48 5.08 -10.65
C TYR A 261 -15.05 5.48 -12.02
N HIS A 262 -15.15 4.48 -12.92
CA HIS A 262 -15.63 4.66 -14.30
C HIS A 262 -14.79 5.62 -15.17
N GLN A 263 -13.67 6.10 -14.66
CA GLN A 263 -12.71 6.84 -15.47
C GLN A 263 -11.79 5.84 -16.18
N PRO A 264 -11.54 5.98 -17.49
CA PRO A 264 -10.55 5.14 -18.14
C PRO A 264 -9.15 5.48 -17.62
N VAL A 265 -8.37 4.46 -17.32
CA VAL A 265 -6.99 4.65 -16.87
C VAL A 265 -6.19 5.46 -17.90
N PRO A 266 -5.61 6.61 -17.51
CA PRO A 266 -4.85 7.45 -18.43
C PRO A 266 -3.72 6.68 -19.15
N LYS A 267 -3.56 6.89 -20.45
CA LYS A 267 -2.48 6.27 -21.22
C LYS A 267 -1.12 6.89 -20.91
N ALA A 268 -1.10 8.14 -20.45
CA ALA A 268 0.10 8.86 -20.03
C ALA A 268 -0.26 9.84 -18.90
N PHE A 269 0.66 10.02 -17.98
CA PHE A 269 0.58 10.97 -16.86
C PHE A 269 1.44 12.19 -17.21
N ASN A 270 0.78 13.31 -17.57
CA ASN A 270 1.44 14.51 -18.12
C ASN A 270 1.54 15.63 -17.06
N PHE A 271 2.03 15.28 -15.86
CA PHE A 271 2.30 16.21 -14.77
C PHE A 271 3.68 15.90 -14.16
N PRO A 272 4.30 16.87 -13.44
CA PRO A 272 5.58 16.65 -12.76
C PRO A 272 5.53 15.46 -11.80
N GLU A 273 6.65 14.78 -11.67
CA GLU A 273 6.84 13.70 -10.71
C GLU A 273 8.25 13.76 -10.11
N ILE A 274 8.42 13.20 -8.93
CA ILE A 274 9.63 13.36 -8.12
C ILE A 274 10.91 12.84 -8.82
N THR A 275 10.82 11.80 -9.66
CA THR A 275 12.02 11.21 -10.28
C THR A 275 12.66 12.16 -11.30
N GLU A 276 11.89 13.10 -11.87
CA GLU A 276 12.45 14.16 -12.70
C GLU A 276 13.24 15.17 -11.87
N LEU A 277 12.73 15.55 -10.70
CA LEU A 277 13.42 16.46 -9.78
C LEU A 277 14.70 15.83 -9.27
N LEU A 278 14.65 14.56 -8.86
CA LEU A 278 15.81 13.80 -8.42
C LEU A 278 16.87 13.73 -9.53
N ARG A 279 16.46 13.46 -10.77
CA ARG A 279 17.36 13.46 -11.92
C ARG A 279 18.02 14.82 -12.13
N ASN A 280 17.26 15.90 -12.04
CA ASN A 280 17.77 17.26 -12.21
C ASN A 280 18.76 17.63 -11.10
N GLY A 281 18.53 17.18 -9.89
CA GLY A 281 19.41 17.32 -8.72
C GLY A 281 20.57 16.33 -8.71
N GLN A 282 20.70 15.45 -9.70
CA GLN A 282 21.72 14.37 -9.75
C GLN A 282 21.61 13.38 -8.60
N ILE A 283 20.40 13.20 -8.04
CA ILE A 283 20.11 12.30 -6.95
C ILE A 283 19.78 10.93 -7.57
N SER A 284 20.42 9.89 -7.05
CA SER A 284 20.20 8.53 -7.53
C SER A 284 18.87 7.98 -7.01
N TRP A 285 18.13 7.30 -7.89
CA TRP A 285 16.89 6.63 -7.50
C TRP A 285 16.69 5.31 -8.25
N LYS A 286 15.91 4.42 -7.68
CA LYS A 286 15.40 3.20 -8.31
C LYS A 286 13.98 2.91 -7.83
N TYR A 287 13.21 2.28 -8.71
CA TYR A 287 11.90 1.74 -8.41
C TYR A 287 11.96 0.23 -8.58
N TYR A 288 11.85 -0.49 -7.47
CA TYR A 288 11.98 -1.93 -7.41
C TYR A 288 10.60 -2.57 -7.46
N VAL A 289 10.33 -3.32 -8.50
CA VAL A 289 9.04 -3.98 -8.74
C VAL A 289 9.22 -5.47 -8.58
N THR A 290 8.49 -6.09 -7.67
CA THR A 290 8.50 -7.55 -7.56
C THR A 290 7.74 -8.14 -8.74
N SER A 291 8.48 -8.80 -9.65
CA SER A 291 7.89 -9.47 -10.81
C SER A 291 6.95 -10.59 -10.38
N GLY A 292 5.80 -10.71 -11.01
CA GLY A 292 4.81 -11.73 -10.65
C GLY A 292 3.38 -11.32 -10.99
N LEU A 293 2.41 -11.89 -10.32
CA LEU A 293 1.02 -11.50 -10.47
C LEU A 293 0.80 -10.08 -9.93
N LEU A 294 -0.06 -9.31 -10.61
CA LEU A 294 -0.46 -7.99 -10.16
C LEU A 294 -1.22 -8.10 -8.83
N PRO A 295 -0.87 -7.29 -7.82
CA PRO A 295 -1.63 -7.26 -6.57
C PRO A 295 -3.05 -6.72 -6.82
N ASP A 296 -3.18 -5.62 -7.54
CA ASP A 296 -4.43 -4.94 -7.81
C ASP A 296 -4.68 -4.68 -9.30
N THR A 297 -5.97 -4.64 -9.69
CA THR A 297 -6.45 -4.30 -11.05
C THR A 297 -7.81 -3.62 -10.96
N GLU A 298 -8.24 -2.94 -12.04
CA GLU A 298 -9.57 -2.31 -12.13
C GLU A 298 -10.74 -3.23 -11.74
N ASP A 299 -10.55 -4.55 -11.88
CA ASP A 299 -11.59 -5.53 -11.55
C ASP A 299 -11.56 -5.89 -10.05
N ASN A 300 -10.55 -5.50 -9.30
CA ASN A 300 -10.31 -5.87 -7.91
C ASN A 300 -10.88 -4.85 -6.91
N GLU A 301 -11.38 -3.71 -7.38
CA GLU A 301 -12.33 -2.91 -6.59
C GLU A 301 -13.51 -3.79 -6.11
N VAL A 302 -13.64 -4.97 -6.70
CA VAL A 302 -14.55 -6.03 -6.30
C VAL A 302 -13.74 -7.14 -5.63
N VAL A 303 -13.88 -7.21 -4.34
CA VAL A 303 -13.24 -8.13 -3.40
C VAL A 303 -13.07 -9.56 -3.93
N GLY A 304 -11.86 -10.07 -3.82
CA GLY A 304 -11.59 -11.51 -3.84
C GLY A 304 -11.25 -12.15 -5.18
N SER A 305 -11.00 -11.39 -6.24
CA SER A 305 -10.45 -11.93 -7.48
C SER A 305 -8.96 -11.59 -7.57
N GLN A 306 -8.09 -12.60 -7.51
CA GLN A 306 -6.68 -12.38 -7.86
C GLN A 306 -6.57 -12.14 -9.37
N SER A 307 -5.86 -11.09 -9.75
CA SER A 307 -5.52 -10.85 -11.13
C SER A 307 -4.70 -12.00 -11.70
N GLN A 308 -5.04 -12.43 -12.92
CA GLN A 308 -4.20 -13.36 -13.70
C GLN A 308 -3.15 -12.62 -14.55
N LYS A 309 -3.12 -11.29 -14.49
CA LYS A 309 -2.13 -10.47 -15.20
C LYS A 309 -0.83 -10.42 -14.40
N SER A 310 0.29 -10.39 -15.09
CA SER A 310 1.62 -10.28 -14.47
C SER A 310 2.18 -8.90 -14.65
N GLN A 311 2.94 -8.44 -13.65
CA GLN A 311 3.75 -7.22 -13.72
C GLN A 311 5.23 -7.54 -13.88
N ARG A 312 5.94 -6.57 -14.42
CA ARG A 312 7.41 -6.52 -14.50
C ARG A 312 7.85 -5.06 -14.35
N PRO A 313 9.11 -4.81 -14.03
CA PRO A 313 9.62 -3.43 -13.89
C PRO A 313 9.31 -2.53 -15.07
N GLU A 314 9.41 -3.05 -16.30
CA GLU A 314 9.19 -2.31 -17.52
C GLU A 314 7.71 -2.15 -17.94
N THR A 315 6.78 -2.77 -17.20
CA THR A 315 5.35 -2.72 -17.52
C THR A 315 4.59 -1.81 -16.57
N PHE A 316 3.62 -1.08 -17.12
CA PHE A 316 2.66 -0.36 -16.30
C PHE A 316 1.82 -1.34 -15.48
N SER A 317 1.67 -1.04 -14.20
CA SER A 317 0.68 -1.62 -13.30
C SER A 317 0.17 -0.53 -12.34
N PHE A 318 -0.80 -0.83 -11.51
CA PHE A 318 -1.32 0.16 -10.56
C PHE A 318 -0.28 0.52 -9.51
N VAL A 319 0.53 -0.44 -9.08
CA VAL A 319 1.67 -0.20 -8.19
C VAL A 319 2.91 0.34 -8.91
N ASN A 320 2.95 0.34 -10.23
CA ASN A 320 4.07 0.86 -11.03
C ASN A 320 3.58 1.80 -12.14
N PRO A 321 3.23 3.04 -11.84
CA PRO A 321 2.74 4.00 -12.83
C PRO A 321 3.86 4.62 -13.69
N LEU A 322 5.13 4.53 -13.28
CA LEU A 322 6.28 5.19 -13.92
C LEU A 322 6.43 4.93 -15.42
N PRO A 323 6.13 3.72 -15.98
CA PRO A 323 6.17 3.50 -17.43
C PRO A 323 5.20 4.40 -18.25
N ARG A 324 4.22 5.02 -17.62
CA ARG A 324 3.29 5.97 -18.26
C ARG A 324 3.64 7.44 -18.03
N PHE A 325 4.70 7.76 -17.34
CA PHE A 325 5.25 9.10 -17.30
C PHE A 325 6.18 9.31 -18.50
N PRO A 326 5.86 10.26 -19.43
CA PRO A 326 6.62 10.43 -20.67
C PRO A 326 8.11 10.70 -20.46
N LEU A 327 8.46 11.39 -19.39
CA LEU A 327 9.85 11.71 -19.06
C LEU A 327 10.65 10.48 -18.62
N VAL A 328 10.02 9.53 -17.96
CA VAL A 328 10.63 8.23 -17.62
C VAL A 328 10.66 7.33 -18.87
N ALA A 329 9.52 7.17 -19.54
CA ALA A 329 9.36 6.24 -20.66
C ALA A 329 10.25 6.58 -21.87
N SER A 330 10.48 7.87 -22.16
CA SER A 330 11.26 8.31 -23.32
C SER A 330 12.77 8.37 -23.10
N ARG A 331 13.24 8.16 -21.86
CA ARG A 331 14.67 8.27 -21.52
C ARG A 331 15.22 6.94 -21.04
N PRO A 332 16.02 6.21 -21.85
CA PRO A 332 16.56 4.91 -21.48
C PRO A 332 17.30 4.90 -20.14
N SER A 333 18.03 5.97 -19.80
CA SER A 333 18.74 6.11 -18.52
C SER A 333 17.83 6.30 -17.31
N GLN A 334 16.58 6.72 -17.49
CA GLN A 334 15.58 6.79 -16.43
C GLN A 334 14.78 5.47 -16.40
N PHE A 335 14.36 4.99 -17.53
CA PHE A 335 13.61 3.76 -17.66
C PHE A 335 14.36 2.54 -17.09
N SER A 336 15.69 2.48 -17.26
CA SER A 336 16.55 1.42 -16.69
C SER A 336 16.68 1.45 -15.16
N ARG A 337 16.08 2.41 -14.49
CA ARG A 337 15.99 2.48 -13.03
C ARG A 337 14.77 1.74 -12.46
N LEU A 338 13.88 1.29 -13.35
CA LEU A 338 12.81 0.36 -13.01
C LEU A 338 13.42 -1.04 -13.07
N VAL A 339 13.56 -1.67 -11.91
CA VAL A 339 14.30 -2.93 -11.78
C VAL A 339 13.52 -3.94 -10.93
N ASP A 340 13.85 -5.21 -11.08
CA ASP A 340 13.24 -6.26 -10.26
C ASP A 340 13.72 -6.16 -8.80
N THR A 341 12.87 -6.51 -7.83
CA THR A 341 13.21 -6.46 -6.41
C THR A 341 14.39 -7.36 -6.03
N SER A 342 14.71 -8.39 -6.82
CA SER A 342 15.95 -9.16 -6.62
C SER A 342 17.20 -8.26 -6.68
N GLN A 343 17.18 -7.18 -7.48
CA GLN A 343 18.26 -6.20 -7.53
C GLN A 343 18.38 -5.39 -6.23
N PHE A 344 17.29 -5.21 -5.47
CA PHE A 344 17.35 -4.53 -4.18
C PHE A 344 18.26 -5.25 -3.19
N TYR A 345 18.16 -6.57 -3.12
CA TYR A 345 18.99 -7.38 -2.24
C TYR A 345 20.47 -7.34 -2.65
N ILE A 346 20.75 -7.28 -3.95
CA ILE A 346 22.11 -7.10 -4.48
C ILE A 346 22.63 -5.72 -4.11
N ASP A 347 21.87 -4.68 -4.40
CA ASP A 347 22.26 -3.29 -4.10
C ASP A 347 22.51 -3.09 -2.58
N ALA A 348 21.68 -3.68 -1.73
CA ALA A 348 21.85 -3.64 -0.29
C ALA A 348 23.13 -4.36 0.16
N ALA A 349 23.37 -5.56 -0.36
CA ALA A 349 24.57 -6.36 -0.01
C ALA A 349 25.87 -5.69 -0.46
N ASP A 350 25.85 -5.08 -1.65
CA ASP A 350 27.02 -4.42 -2.25
C ASP A 350 27.23 -2.98 -1.74
N GLY A 351 26.31 -2.44 -0.94
CA GLY A 351 26.35 -1.04 -0.46
C GLY A 351 26.13 -0.04 -1.61
N THR A 352 25.26 -0.37 -2.55
CA THR A 352 24.94 0.45 -3.75
C THR A 352 23.46 0.83 -3.84
N LEU A 353 22.73 0.80 -2.71
CA LEU A 353 21.37 1.33 -2.66
C LEU A 353 21.35 2.78 -3.15
N PRO A 354 20.36 3.18 -3.95
CA PRO A 354 20.24 4.57 -4.36
C PRO A 354 19.86 5.48 -3.19
N GLN A 355 19.96 6.79 -3.42
CA GLN A 355 19.54 7.77 -2.42
C GLN A 355 18.03 7.75 -2.18
N VAL A 356 17.23 7.40 -3.19
CA VAL A 356 15.78 7.22 -3.04
C VAL A 356 15.36 5.92 -3.69
N ALA A 357 14.67 5.07 -2.95
CA ALA A 357 14.21 3.76 -3.38
C ALA A 357 12.73 3.57 -3.05
N TRP A 358 11.95 3.11 -4.01
CA TRP A 358 10.61 2.58 -3.79
C TRP A 358 10.63 1.09 -4.05
N VAL A 359 9.93 0.31 -3.22
CA VAL A 359 9.82 -1.15 -3.36
C VAL A 359 8.35 -1.51 -3.30
N VAL A 360 7.86 -2.13 -4.39
CA VAL A 360 6.46 -2.54 -4.51
C VAL A 360 6.33 -4.05 -4.71
N PRO A 361 5.30 -4.69 -4.12
CA PRO A 361 5.15 -6.13 -4.07
C PRO A 361 4.52 -6.70 -5.35
N SER A 362 4.50 -8.03 -5.43
CA SER A 362 3.57 -8.80 -6.27
C SER A 362 2.47 -9.41 -5.40
N ALA A 363 1.36 -9.82 -6.00
CA ALA A 363 0.17 -10.28 -5.30
C ALA A 363 0.40 -11.26 -4.14
N PRO A 364 1.26 -12.30 -4.24
CA PRO A 364 1.42 -13.25 -3.15
C PRO A 364 2.04 -12.65 -1.87
N VAL A 365 2.73 -11.52 -1.98
CA VAL A 365 3.49 -10.89 -0.88
C VAL A 365 3.04 -9.46 -0.62
N SER A 366 1.92 -9.03 -1.21
CA SER A 366 1.42 -7.66 -1.11
C SER A 366 0.53 -7.40 0.09
N GLU A 367 -0.05 -8.45 0.67
CA GLU A 367 -1.12 -8.39 1.67
C GLU A 367 -2.48 -7.94 1.10
N HIS A 368 -2.54 -7.55 -0.18
CA HIS A 368 -3.83 -7.30 -0.84
C HIS A 368 -4.77 -8.48 -0.65
N PRO A 369 -5.96 -8.29 -0.07
CA PRO A 369 -6.91 -9.40 0.08
C PRO A 369 -7.18 -10.13 -1.23
N PRO A 370 -7.12 -11.46 -1.28
CA PRO A 370 -6.99 -12.40 -0.17
C PRO A 370 -5.57 -12.98 0.04
N ALA A 371 -4.52 -12.21 -0.14
CA ALA A 371 -3.17 -12.70 0.12
C ALA A 371 -2.98 -13.02 1.63
N ASP A 372 -2.11 -13.98 1.90
CA ASP A 372 -1.72 -14.32 3.27
C ASP A 372 -0.81 -13.21 3.84
N ILE A 373 -1.29 -12.51 4.86
CA ILE A 373 -0.57 -11.37 5.49
C ILE A 373 0.79 -11.75 6.06
N ARG A 374 0.99 -13.03 6.41
CA ARG A 374 2.27 -13.53 6.90
C ARG A 374 3.34 -13.50 5.84
N LEU A 375 2.97 -13.81 4.58
CA LEU A 375 3.89 -13.76 3.45
C LEU A 375 4.32 -12.32 3.15
N GLY A 376 3.40 -11.35 3.27
CA GLY A 376 3.72 -9.93 3.14
C GLY A 376 4.65 -9.47 4.25
N MET A 377 4.34 -9.80 5.50
CA MET A 377 5.22 -9.48 6.64
C MET A 377 6.61 -10.10 6.50
N GLU A 378 6.72 -11.36 6.06
CA GLU A 378 8.01 -12.03 5.81
C GLU A 378 8.79 -11.33 4.69
N TYR A 379 8.11 -10.95 3.63
CA TYR A 379 8.70 -10.21 2.51
C TYR A 379 9.26 -8.86 2.98
N VAL A 380 8.46 -8.06 3.69
CA VAL A 380 8.89 -6.77 4.26
C VAL A 380 10.05 -6.96 5.24
N THR A 381 9.96 -7.97 6.12
CA THR A 381 11.06 -8.29 7.04
C THR A 381 12.36 -8.57 6.28
N GLY A 382 12.28 -9.32 5.19
CA GLY A 382 13.44 -9.60 4.34
C GLY A 382 14.07 -8.34 3.74
N LEU A 383 13.25 -7.39 3.30
CA LEU A 383 13.72 -6.09 2.78
C LEU A 383 14.38 -5.24 3.86
N VAL A 384 13.74 -5.11 5.02
CA VAL A 384 14.28 -4.37 6.17
C VAL A 384 15.60 -4.98 6.63
N ASP A 385 15.67 -6.29 6.74
CA ASP A 385 16.86 -7.02 7.10
C ASP A 385 18.02 -6.84 6.10
N ALA A 386 17.70 -6.75 4.81
CA ALA A 386 18.71 -6.49 3.78
C ALA A 386 19.36 -5.11 3.99
N VAL A 387 18.55 -4.08 4.28
CA VAL A 387 19.07 -2.73 4.59
C VAL A 387 19.85 -2.74 5.90
N MET A 388 19.33 -3.40 6.94
CA MET A 388 20.02 -3.48 8.23
C MET A 388 21.37 -4.20 8.17
N LYS A 389 21.51 -5.17 7.28
CA LYS A 389 22.77 -5.88 7.02
C LYS A 389 23.70 -5.14 6.04
N SER A 390 23.19 -4.12 5.36
CA SER A 390 23.95 -3.31 4.41
C SER A 390 24.98 -2.43 5.11
N PRO A 391 26.15 -2.18 4.50
CA PRO A 391 27.06 -1.14 4.97
C PRO A 391 26.43 0.27 5.03
N GLN A 392 25.30 0.48 4.32
CA GLN A 392 24.58 1.75 4.26
C GLN A 392 23.55 1.92 5.40
N TRP A 393 23.37 0.93 6.30
CA TRP A 393 22.43 1.02 7.41
C TRP A 393 22.52 2.34 8.19
N TYR A 394 23.73 2.75 8.52
CA TYR A 394 23.95 3.93 9.36
C TYR A 394 23.62 5.27 8.70
N SER A 395 23.24 5.27 7.44
CA SER A 395 22.74 6.45 6.71
C SER A 395 21.41 6.19 6.02
N SER A 396 20.64 5.20 6.49
CA SER A 396 19.35 4.81 5.88
C SER A 396 18.16 5.16 6.76
N ALA A 397 17.05 5.48 6.13
CA ALA A 397 15.72 5.52 6.73
C ALA A 397 14.76 4.68 5.85
N ILE A 398 14.02 3.80 6.49
CA ILE A 398 13.02 2.94 5.86
C ILE A 398 11.66 3.41 6.33
N PHE A 399 10.77 3.67 5.38
CA PHE A 399 9.37 4.00 5.59
C PHE A 399 8.52 2.87 5.04
N ILE A 400 7.60 2.36 5.84
CA ILE A 400 6.71 1.30 5.46
C ILE A 400 5.29 1.81 5.63
N ALA A 401 4.47 1.71 4.59
CA ALA A 401 3.05 1.98 4.67
C ALA A 401 2.26 1.10 3.69
N TRP A 402 0.95 1.10 3.85
CA TRP A 402 0.00 0.47 2.93
C TRP A 402 -0.59 1.55 2.04
N ASP A 403 -0.81 1.25 0.78
CA ASP A 403 -1.22 2.23 -0.23
C ASP A 403 -2.63 2.78 0.00
N ASP A 404 -3.56 1.91 0.44
CA ASP A 404 -4.92 2.26 0.84
C ASP A 404 -5.46 1.35 1.97
N TRP A 405 -6.69 1.63 2.44
CA TRP A 405 -7.31 0.96 3.58
C TRP A 405 -7.93 -0.41 3.26
N GLY A 406 -8.07 -0.80 1.98
CA GLY A 406 -8.62 -2.09 1.56
C GLY A 406 -10.06 -2.35 1.99
N GLY A 407 -10.85 -1.31 2.24
CA GLY A 407 -12.20 -1.43 2.77
C GLY A 407 -12.29 -1.81 4.25
N PHE A 408 -11.15 -1.96 4.95
CA PHE A 408 -11.12 -2.29 6.39
C PHE A 408 -11.51 -1.09 7.25
N TYR A 409 -12.17 -1.40 8.36
CA TYR A 409 -12.61 -0.41 9.34
C TYR A 409 -11.45 0.42 9.90
N ASP A 410 -11.69 1.71 10.01
CA ASP A 410 -10.91 2.67 10.78
C ASP A 410 -11.84 3.67 11.43
N HIS A 411 -11.52 4.08 12.65
CA HIS A 411 -12.42 4.96 13.40
C HIS A 411 -12.12 6.45 13.21
N VAL A 412 -10.95 6.81 12.66
CA VAL A 412 -10.52 8.22 12.53
C VAL A 412 -10.91 8.81 11.20
N ALA A 413 -11.70 9.88 11.24
CA ALA A 413 -12.10 10.59 10.04
C ALA A 413 -10.90 11.31 9.40
N PRO A 414 -10.65 11.13 8.09
CA PRO A 414 -9.51 11.74 7.43
C PRO A 414 -9.65 13.26 7.30
N PRO A 415 -8.54 14.01 7.36
CA PRO A 415 -8.52 15.45 7.12
C PRO A 415 -8.96 15.82 5.70
N ARG A 416 -9.73 16.89 5.57
CA ARG A 416 -10.05 17.48 4.26
C ARG A 416 -9.03 18.56 3.92
N VAL A 417 -8.03 18.19 3.12
CA VAL A 417 -6.94 19.10 2.71
C VAL A 417 -7.23 19.81 1.38
N ASP A 418 -8.03 19.18 0.52
CA ASP A 418 -8.49 19.75 -0.76
C ASP A 418 -9.82 19.10 -1.21
N VAL A 419 -10.14 19.16 -2.50
CA VAL A 419 -11.37 18.55 -3.07
C VAL A 419 -11.34 17.02 -3.08
N TYR A 420 -10.15 16.43 -3.02
CA TYR A 420 -9.95 14.99 -2.96
C TYR A 420 -9.85 14.47 -1.53
N GLY A 421 -9.44 15.33 -0.59
CA GLY A 421 -9.18 14.99 0.81
C GLY A 421 -7.97 14.08 0.98
N TYR A 422 -7.66 13.71 2.22
CA TYR A 422 -6.94 12.47 2.48
C TYR A 422 -7.93 11.31 2.47
N GLY A 423 -7.43 10.12 2.23
CA GLY A 423 -8.20 8.90 2.44
C GLY A 423 -8.09 8.38 3.87
N ILE A 424 -8.52 7.16 4.08
CA ILE A 424 -8.59 6.53 5.40
C ILE A 424 -7.16 6.24 5.89
N ARG A 425 -6.98 6.16 7.22
CA ARG A 425 -5.66 5.88 7.79
C ARG A 425 -5.13 4.52 7.33
N VAL A 426 -3.83 4.51 7.08
CA VAL A 426 -3.04 3.31 6.83
C VAL A 426 -1.94 3.20 7.88
N PRO A 427 -1.39 2.02 8.19
CA PRO A 427 -0.26 1.94 9.09
C PRO A 427 0.97 2.66 8.52
N GLY A 428 1.71 3.36 9.38
CA GLY A 428 2.99 3.98 9.05
C GLY A 428 4.07 3.53 10.03
N LEU A 429 5.22 3.06 9.52
CA LEU A 429 6.37 2.66 10.34
C LEU A 429 7.63 3.34 9.80
N VAL A 430 8.45 3.90 10.71
CA VAL A 430 9.73 4.50 10.34
C VAL A 430 10.87 3.81 11.07
N ILE A 431 11.80 3.23 10.32
CA ILE A 431 12.91 2.41 10.81
C ILE A 431 14.23 3.03 10.37
N SER A 432 15.04 3.46 11.31
CA SER A 432 16.34 4.10 11.05
C SER A 432 17.25 3.97 12.28
N PRO A 433 18.57 4.02 12.12
CA PRO A 433 19.46 4.17 13.26
C PRO A 433 19.23 5.48 14.04
N TYR A 434 18.58 6.45 13.45
CA TYR A 434 18.23 7.73 14.07
C TYR A 434 16.75 7.86 14.44
N ALA A 435 15.90 6.89 14.08
CA ALA A 435 14.50 6.89 14.48
C ALA A 435 14.39 6.81 16.01
N ARG A 436 13.40 7.49 16.59
CA ARG A 436 13.11 7.39 18.03
C ARG A 436 12.75 5.95 18.39
N GLU A 437 13.06 5.57 19.62
CA GLU A 437 12.74 4.22 20.10
C GLU A 437 11.38 4.22 20.79
N ASN A 438 10.55 3.21 20.49
CA ASN A 438 9.23 3.02 21.09
C ASN A 438 8.40 4.32 21.08
N PHE A 439 8.37 4.98 19.93
CA PHE A 439 7.73 6.27 19.77
C PHE A 439 6.48 6.14 18.90
N ILE A 440 5.35 6.60 19.41
CA ILE A 440 4.13 6.74 18.63
C ILE A 440 4.05 8.20 18.22
N ASP A 441 4.05 8.45 16.92
CA ASP A 441 3.89 9.80 16.39
C ASP A 441 2.43 10.05 16.01
N HIS A 442 1.83 11.06 16.66
CA HIS A 442 0.45 11.48 16.47
C HIS A 442 0.30 12.64 15.46
N ASN A 443 1.38 13.03 14.77
CA ASN A 443 1.27 14.03 13.72
C ASN A 443 0.55 13.45 12.51
N THR A 444 -0.14 14.33 11.77
CA THR A 444 -0.80 13.94 10.53
C THR A 444 0.22 13.83 9.41
N TYR A 445 0.34 12.64 8.84
CA TYR A 445 1.19 12.30 7.70
C TYR A 445 0.37 11.74 6.53
N SER A 446 0.97 11.78 5.37
CA SER A 446 0.50 11.12 4.16
C SER A 446 1.70 10.84 3.23
N PHE A 447 1.47 10.25 2.07
CA PHE A 447 2.54 10.09 1.08
C PHE A 447 3.11 11.42 0.58
N ASP A 448 2.35 12.52 0.71
CA ASP A 448 2.85 13.87 0.45
C ASP A 448 3.97 14.25 1.45
N SER A 449 3.94 13.70 2.68
CA SER A 449 4.97 13.88 3.70
C SER A 449 6.30 13.23 3.32
N TRP A 450 6.24 12.07 2.64
CA TRP A 450 7.43 11.43 2.10
C TRP A 450 8.11 12.29 1.04
N LEU A 451 7.32 12.88 0.15
CA LEU A 451 7.82 13.80 -0.87
C LEU A 451 8.44 15.03 -0.23
N ARG A 452 7.74 15.64 0.74
CA ARG A 452 8.24 16.79 1.51
C ARG A 452 9.60 16.50 2.15
N THR A 453 9.75 15.35 2.78
CA THR A 453 11.00 14.94 3.44
C THR A 453 12.16 14.74 2.45
N ILE A 454 11.88 14.15 1.28
CA ILE A 454 12.84 14.03 0.17
C ILE A 454 13.26 15.42 -0.32
N GLU A 455 12.29 16.30 -0.54
CA GLU A 455 12.50 17.66 -1.04
C GLU A 455 13.39 18.49 -0.10
N GLU A 456 13.11 18.42 1.19
CA GLU A 456 13.93 19.09 2.21
C GLU A 456 15.35 18.51 2.32
N ARG A 457 15.47 17.18 2.23
CA ARG A 457 16.78 16.54 2.31
C ARG A 457 17.69 16.89 1.16
N PHE A 458 17.15 16.95 -0.05
CA PHE A 458 17.93 17.12 -1.26
C PHE A 458 17.85 18.52 -1.87
N ASP A 459 17.18 19.46 -1.19
CA ASP A 459 17.02 20.85 -1.63
C ASP A 459 16.41 20.92 -3.05
N VAL A 460 15.37 20.11 -3.30
CA VAL A 460 14.55 20.16 -4.51
C VAL A 460 13.21 20.82 -4.20
N HIS A 461 12.64 21.51 -5.19
CA HIS A 461 11.38 22.23 -4.97
C HIS A 461 10.16 21.32 -4.93
N ALA A 462 9.14 21.71 -4.19
CA ALA A 462 7.86 21.03 -4.16
C ALA A 462 7.16 21.08 -5.53
N MET A 463 6.35 20.06 -5.83
CA MET A 463 5.65 19.91 -7.11
C MET A 463 4.25 20.51 -7.08
N THR A 464 3.61 20.53 -5.92
CA THR A 464 2.22 20.94 -5.72
C THR A 464 2.04 21.69 -4.39
N GLU A 465 0.83 22.15 -4.12
CA GLU A 465 0.51 22.67 -2.76
C GLU A 465 0.46 21.54 -1.72
N ARG A 466 0.17 20.29 -2.13
CA ARG A 466 0.08 19.15 -1.22
C ARG A 466 1.40 18.87 -0.52
N ASP A 467 2.47 18.65 -1.27
CA ASP A 467 3.83 18.41 -0.75
C ASP A 467 4.43 19.67 -0.12
N THR A 468 4.09 20.88 -0.62
CA THR A 468 4.48 22.14 0.02
C THR A 468 3.99 22.28 1.47
N TYR A 469 2.75 21.86 1.75
CA TYR A 469 2.11 22.04 3.06
C TYR A 469 2.02 20.75 3.88
N ALA A 470 2.48 19.61 3.37
CA ALA A 470 2.56 18.38 4.14
C ALA A 470 3.47 18.54 5.36
N SER A 471 3.20 17.79 6.41
CA SER A 471 4.15 17.62 7.52
C SER A 471 5.39 16.89 7.01
N ASP A 472 6.55 17.30 7.47
CA ASP A 472 7.79 16.53 7.27
C ASP A 472 7.88 15.38 8.30
N GLU A 473 8.70 14.39 8.01
CA GLU A 473 8.89 13.21 8.88
C GLU A 473 9.94 13.45 9.99
N LEU A 474 10.33 14.71 10.23
CA LEU A 474 11.45 15.02 11.14
C LEU A 474 11.16 14.71 12.59
N ALA A 475 9.90 14.69 13.00
CA ALA A 475 9.49 14.35 14.36
C ALA A 475 9.82 12.90 14.74
N ASP A 476 9.91 12.00 13.76
CA ASP A 476 10.25 10.60 13.95
C ASP A 476 11.71 10.35 14.36
N PHE A 477 12.56 11.35 14.16
CA PHE A 477 14.01 11.21 14.35
C PHE A 477 14.53 11.94 15.57
N ASP A 478 15.54 11.36 16.19
CA ASP A 478 16.45 12.03 17.11
C ASP A 478 17.88 12.01 16.55
N PHE A 479 18.21 13.05 15.82
CA PHE A 479 19.55 13.18 15.24
C PHE A 479 20.65 13.53 16.26
N SER A 480 20.31 13.75 17.51
CA SER A 480 21.28 13.96 18.58
C SER A 480 21.80 12.63 19.17
N GLN A 481 21.06 11.55 18.98
CA GLN A 481 21.46 10.22 19.46
C GLN A 481 22.62 9.64 18.66
N GLN A 482 23.36 8.72 19.28
CA GLN A 482 24.26 7.84 18.52
C GLN A 482 23.43 6.92 17.63
N PRO A 483 23.88 6.67 16.39
CA PRO A 483 23.16 5.78 15.50
C PRO A 483 23.04 4.38 16.11
N ARG A 484 21.83 3.86 16.18
CA ARG A 484 21.54 2.55 16.77
C ARG A 484 22.04 1.42 15.87
N PRO A 485 22.55 0.32 16.44
CA PRO A 485 22.89 -0.87 15.68
C PRO A 485 21.63 -1.47 15.03
N ALA A 486 21.83 -2.22 13.96
CA ALA A 486 20.77 -2.98 13.32
C ALA A 486 20.19 -4.05 14.27
N ILE A 487 18.87 -4.21 14.23
CA ILE A 487 18.13 -5.25 14.98
C ILE A 487 17.41 -6.11 13.96
N VAL A 488 18.10 -7.12 13.49
CA VAL A 488 17.58 -8.06 12.47
C VAL A 488 16.53 -8.97 13.12
N LEU A 489 15.34 -9.03 12.55
CA LEU A 489 14.28 -9.91 12.97
C LEU A 489 14.28 -11.20 12.13
N ALA A 490 13.97 -12.34 12.78
CA ALA A 490 13.79 -13.57 12.03
C ALA A 490 12.48 -13.49 11.22
N ALA A 491 12.56 -13.73 9.92
CA ALA A 491 11.38 -14.06 9.13
C ALA A 491 10.88 -15.45 9.59
N SER A 492 9.56 -15.62 9.73
CA SER A 492 8.99 -16.91 10.04
C SER A 492 9.03 -17.81 8.81
N PRO A 493 9.61 -19.01 8.87
CA PRO A 493 9.49 -19.95 7.77
C PRO A 493 8.00 -20.30 7.53
N LEU A 494 7.60 -20.42 6.28
CA LEU A 494 6.26 -20.88 5.91
C LEU A 494 5.95 -22.20 6.64
N GLY A 495 4.81 -22.26 7.37
CA GLY A 495 4.39 -23.45 8.12
C GLY A 495 5.06 -23.64 9.49
N SER A 496 5.95 -22.73 9.89
CA SER A 496 6.44 -22.70 11.28
C SER A 496 5.41 -22.03 12.18
N PRO A 497 5.22 -22.50 13.43
CA PRO A 497 4.47 -21.71 14.39
C PRO A 497 5.16 -20.33 14.52
N TYR A 498 4.38 -19.26 14.59
CA TYR A 498 4.90 -17.90 14.74
C TYR A 498 6.04 -17.86 15.76
N PRO A 499 7.16 -17.19 15.50
CA PRO A 499 8.13 -16.95 16.53
C PRO A 499 7.36 -16.29 17.67
N GLN A 500 7.39 -16.93 18.84
CA GLN A 500 6.84 -16.29 20.04
C GLN A 500 7.43 -14.88 20.10
N PRO A 501 6.61 -13.83 20.26
CA PRO A 501 7.13 -12.48 20.37
C PRO A 501 8.25 -12.51 21.38
N ALA A 502 9.37 -11.90 21.04
CA ALA A 502 10.43 -11.70 22.02
C ALA A 502 9.73 -11.16 23.25
N GLN A 503 9.78 -11.94 24.37
CA GLN A 503 8.95 -11.78 25.57
C GLN A 503 8.64 -10.31 25.80
N PRO A 504 7.40 -9.88 25.91
CA PRO A 504 7.10 -8.48 26.12
C PRO A 504 8.00 -8.01 27.24
N ILE A 505 8.81 -6.99 26.97
CA ILE A 505 9.58 -6.36 28.01
C ILE A 505 8.53 -5.92 29.02
N ASN A 506 8.56 -6.51 30.22
CA ASN A 506 7.59 -6.32 31.31
C ASN A 506 7.63 -4.87 31.82
N HIS A 507 7.29 -3.92 30.96
CA HIS A 507 7.12 -2.51 31.30
C HIS A 507 5.68 -2.03 31.10
N PHE A 508 4.78 -2.95 30.70
CA PHE A 508 3.34 -2.69 30.73
C PHE A 508 2.74 -3.35 31.98
N ASN A 509 2.94 -2.72 33.12
CA ASN A 509 1.98 -2.84 34.22
C ASN A 509 0.94 -1.74 34.01
N PRO A 510 -0.38 -2.08 34.04
CA PRO A 510 -1.47 -1.12 33.90
C PRO A 510 -1.47 -0.08 35.02
#